data_08d98f65a752657eeefb36c3b90fdedf
#
_entry.id   08d98f65a752657eeefb36c3b90fdedf
#
_cell.length_a   1.000
_cell.length_b   1.000
_cell.length_c   1.000
_cell.angle_alpha   90.00
_cell.angle_beta   90.00
_cell.angle_gamma   90.00
#
_symmetry.space_group_name_H-M   'P 1'
#
loop_
_entity.id
_entity.type
_entity.pdbx_description
1 polymer ?
#
loop_
_entity_poly.entity_id
_entity_poly.type
_entity_poly.pdbx_seq_one_letter_code
_entity_poly.pdbx_strand_id
1 'polypeptide(L)'
;MKITDYIKKIPKAELHLHIEGSFEPELMFEIAQRNQVKIPYQSVEEVKKAYHFSCLQDFLDIYYAGASVLLYEKDFYDLTMAYFKHCAEENVVHTEIMFDPQTHTKRGVSFETVINGIQKAREDAKEKYGISSLLIMSYLRHLSEEDAFETLEQSLPYKHLIKAVGL
;
A
#
# COMPACT_ATOMS: atom_id res chain seq x y z
N MET A 1 20.18 -19.08 23.00
CA MET A 1 19.10 -18.61 22.07
C MET A 1 19.66 -18.68 20.66
N LYS A 2 18.97 -19.34 19.73
CA LYS A 2 19.41 -19.34 18.31
C LYS A 2 19.25 -17.93 17.74
N ILE A 3 20.09 -17.54 16.78
CA ILE A 3 20.02 -16.22 16.12
C ILE A 3 18.65 -15.97 15.49
N THR A 4 18.02 -17.01 14.94
CA THR A 4 16.67 -16.96 14.38
C THR A 4 15.61 -16.59 15.40
N ASP A 5 15.73 -17.08 16.64
CA ASP A 5 14.79 -16.77 17.72
C ASP A 5 14.96 -15.32 18.19
N TYR A 6 16.20 -14.83 18.18
CA TYR A 6 16.50 -13.42 18.49
C TYR A 6 15.91 -12.49 17.44
N ILE A 7 16.14 -12.78 16.14
CA ILE A 7 15.63 -11.98 15.02
C ILE A 7 14.09 -11.90 15.04
N LYS A 8 13.41 -13.00 15.38
CA LYS A 8 11.94 -12.99 15.49
C LYS A 8 11.43 -12.13 16.64
N LYS A 9 12.17 -12.06 17.75
CA LYS A 9 11.73 -11.37 18.99
C LYS A 9 12.13 -9.90 19.06
N ILE A 10 13.18 -9.50 18.35
CA ILE A 10 13.60 -8.10 18.36
C ILE A 10 12.52 -7.22 17.73
N PRO A 11 12.15 -6.09 18.37
CA PRO A 11 11.25 -5.13 17.75
C PRO A 11 11.91 -4.48 16.52
N LYS A 12 11.14 -4.28 15.49
CA LYS A 12 11.59 -3.75 14.19
C LYS A 12 10.80 -2.50 13.81
N ALA A 13 11.39 -1.68 12.96
CA ALA A 13 10.69 -0.61 12.28
C ALA A 13 10.89 -0.77 10.77
N GLU A 14 9.86 -0.46 9.99
CA GLU A 14 9.91 -0.39 8.53
C GLU A 14 9.66 1.06 8.10
N LEU A 15 10.65 1.69 7.46
CA LEU A 15 10.67 3.14 7.23
C LEU A 15 10.47 3.53 5.77
N HIS A 16 10.30 2.58 4.85
CA HIS A 16 10.13 2.85 3.43
C HIS A 16 9.37 1.71 2.76
N LEU A 17 8.04 1.80 2.77
CA LEU A 17 7.15 0.85 2.09
C LEU A 17 6.07 1.62 1.34
N HIS A 18 5.93 1.40 0.03
CA HIS A 18 4.75 1.81 -0.72
C HIS A 18 3.64 0.79 -0.50
N ILE A 19 2.50 1.24 0.05
CA ILE A 19 1.42 0.33 0.45
C ILE A 19 0.88 -0.50 -0.71
N GLU A 20 0.84 0.08 -1.90
CA GLU A 20 0.41 -0.61 -3.11
C GLU A 20 1.32 -1.79 -3.48
N GLY A 21 2.60 -1.73 -3.09
CA GLY A 21 3.58 -2.79 -3.32
C GLY A 21 3.52 -3.93 -2.29
N SER A 22 2.72 -3.79 -1.23
CA SER A 22 2.57 -4.83 -0.19
C SER A 22 1.49 -5.88 -0.51
N PHE A 23 0.96 -5.85 -1.72
CA PHE A 23 -0.15 -6.71 -2.12
C PHE A 23 0.20 -8.20 -2.06
N GLU A 24 -0.54 -8.95 -1.26
CA GLU A 24 -0.51 -10.41 -1.29
C GLU A 24 -1.27 -10.96 -2.51
N PRO A 25 -0.76 -11.97 -3.22
CA PRO A 25 -1.41 -12.52 -4.41
C PRO A 25 -2.86 -12.93 -4.21
N GLU A 26 -3.14 -13.56 -3.06
CA GLU A 26 -4.48 -14.01 -2.70
C GLU A 26 -5.45 -12.84 -2.53
N LEU A 27 -5.04 -11.81 -1.80
CA LEU A 27 -5.85 -10.61 -1.57
C LEU A 27 -6.09 -9.82 -2.85
N MET A 28 -5.06 -9.69 -3.70
CA MET A 28 -5.17 -9.05 -5.01
C MET A 28 -6.25 -9.74 -5.86
N PHE A 29 -6.23 -11.06 -5.89
CA PHE A 29 -7.18 -11.85 -6.66
C PHE A 29 -8.60 -11.75 -6.09
N GLU A 30 -8.75 -11.78 -4.75
CA GLU A 30 -10.02 -11.59 -4.05
C GLU A 30 -10.64 -10.22 -4.37
N ILE A 31 -9.86 -9.14 -4.25
CA ILE A 31 -10.34 -7.79 -4.54
C ILE A 31 -10.67 -7.63 -6.03
N ALA A 32 -9.87 -8.19 -6.93
CA ALA A 32 -10.16 -8.20 -8.36
C ALA A 32 -11.53 -8.83 -8.67
N GLN A 33 -11.82 -9.97 -8.06
CA GLN A 33 -13.12 -10.64 -8.21
C GLN A 33 -14.27 -9.82 -7.61
N ARG A 34 -14.09 -9.30 -6.39
CA ARG A 34 -15.08 -8.48 -5.70
C ARG A 34 -15.47 -7.24 -6.52
N ASN A 35 -14.48 -6.58 -7.11
CA ASN A 35 -14.65 -5.36 -7.86
C ASN A 35 -14.89 -5.60 -9.35
N GLN A 36 -14.94 -6.85 -9.80
CA GLN A 36 -15.10 -7.25 -11.20
C GLN A 36 -14.03 -6.61 -12.12
N VAL A 37 -12.84 -6.40 -11.60
CA VAL A 37 -11.69 -5.88 -12.36
C VAL A 37 -10.94 -7.04 -13.00
N LYS A 38 -10.70 -6.94 -14.31
CA LYS A 38 -9.87 -7.93 -15.01
C LYS A 38 -8.40 -7.60 -14.78
N ILE A 39 -7.66 -8.57 -14.27
CA ILE A 39 -6.21 -8.54 -14.17
C ILE A 39 -5.61 -9.51 -15.20
N PRO A 40 -4.33 -9.34 -15.59
CA PRO A 40 -3.71 -10.18 -16.63
C PRO A 40 -3.35 -11.59 -16.15
N TYR A 41 -3.84 -12.01 -14.97
CA TYR A 41 -3.57 -13.30 -14.35
C TYR A 41 -4.84 -14.12 -14.21
N GLN A 42 -4.76 -15.44 -14.47
CA GLN A 42 -5.90 -16.35 -14.43
C GLN A 42 -6.04 -17.05 -13.08
N SER A 43 -4.97 -17.05 -12.27
CA SER A 43 -4.94 -17.70 -10.96
C SER A 43 -3.97 -17.02 -10.00
N VAL A 44 -4.12 -17.33 -8.71
CA VAL A 44 -3.19 -16.88 -7.65
C VAL A 44 -1.77 -17.39 -7.92
N GLU A 45 -1.63 -18.60 -8.45
CA GLU A 45 -0.33 -19.21 -8.79
C GLU A 45 0.37 -18.43 -9.92
N GLU A 46 -0.37 -17.87 -10.87
CA GLU A 46 0.21 -17.01 -11.91
C GLU A 46 0.68 -15.69 -11.32
N VAL A 47 -0.07 -15.09 -10.40
CA VAL A 47 0.37 -13.89 -9.67
C VAL A 47 1.64 -14.20 -8.89
N LYS A 48 1.71 -15.32 -8.14
CA LYS A 48 2.91 -15.74 -7.41
C LYS A 48 4.13 -15.91 -8.32
N LYS A 49 3.95 -16.43 -9.51
CA LYS A 49 5.05 -16.55 -10.50
C LYS A 49 5.51 -15.18 -10.99
N ALA A 50 4.59 -14.23 -11.17
CA ALA A 50 4.91 -12.87 -11.62
C ALA A 50 5.72 -12.08 -10.57
N TYR A 51 5.71 -12.49 -9.29
CA TYR A 51 6.59 -11.92 -8.25
C TYR A 51 8.06 -12.33 -8.40
N HIS A 52 8.40 -13.17 -9.36
CA HIS A 52 9.80 -13.51 -9.70
C HIS A 52 10.30 -12.59 -10.82
N PHE A 53 10.53 -11.31 -10.49
CA PHE A 53 10.95 -10.32 -11.49
C PHE A 53 12.40 -10.52 -11.91
N SER A 54 12.66 -10.25 -13.19
CA SER A 54 14.00 -10.21 -13.78
C SER A 54 14.48 -8.77 -14.03
N CYS A 55 13.54 -7.82 -14.11
CA CYS A 55 13.81 -6.42 -14.35
C CYS A 55 12.76 -5.52 -13.69
N LEU A 56 13.02 -4.21 -13.67
CA LEU A 56 12.12 -3.22 -13.09
C LEU A 56 10.72 -3.24 -13.74
N GLN A 57 10.65 -3.48 -15.06
CA GLN A 57 9.38 -3.49 -15.77
C GLN A 57 8.47 -4.62 -15.27
N ASP A 58 9.02 -5.83 -15.06
CA ASP A 58 8.25 -6.96 -14.53
C ASP A 58 7.62 -6.61 -13.16
N PHE A 59 8.38 -5.92 -12.31
CA PHE A 59 7.88 -5.43 -11.02
C PHE A 59 6.78 -4.39 -11.20
N LEU A 60 6.96 -3.40 -12.07
CA LEU A 60 5.97 -2.35 -12.31
C LEU A 60 4.66 -2.91 -12.88
N ASP A 61 4.74 -3.91 -13.75
CA ASP A 61 3.56 -4.55 -14.35
C ASP A 61 2.67 -5.18 -13.27
N ILE A 62 3.26 -5.92 -12.30
CA ILE A 62 2.47 -6.50 -11.21
C ILE A 62 2.02 -5.45 -10.20
N TYR A 63 2.85 -4.44 -9.93
CA TYR A 63 2.50 -3.32 -9.05
C TYR A 63 1.26 -2.59 -9.56
N TYR A 64 1.23 -2.19 -10.83
CA TYR A 64 0.08 -1.49 -11.40
C TYR A 64 -1.13 -2.41 -11.61
N ALA A 65 -0.94 -3.70 -11.88
CA ALA A 65 -2.03 -4.66 -11.90
C ALA A 65 -2.70 -4.76 -10.52
N GLY A 66 -1.91 -4.82 -9.45
CA GLY A 66 -2.39 -4.76 -8.06
C GLY A 66 -3.11 -3.44 -7.76
N ALA A 67 -2.47 -2.31 -8.05
CA ALA A 67 -3.08 -1.01 -7.82
C ALA A 67 -4.42 -0.84 -8.56
N SER A 68 -4.57 -1.46 -9.75
CA SER A 68 -5.78 -1.33 -10.58
C SER A 68 -7.04 -1.89 -9.94
N VAL A 69 -6.93 -2.84 -9.02
CA VAL A 69 -8.10 -3.48 -8.38
C VAL A 69 -8.64 -2.67 -7.21
N LEU A 70 -7.90 -1.68 -6.71
CA LEU A 70 -8.29 -0.80 -5.60
C LEU A 70 -9.21 0.31 -6.10
N LEU A 71 -10.50 0.22 -5.80
CA LEU A 71 -11.52 1.17 -6.27
C LEU A 71 -12.26 1.86 -5.13
N TYR A 72 -12.43 1.19 -4.00
CA TYR A 72 -13.24 1.64 -2.88
C TYR A 72 -12.42 1.77 -1.60
N GLU A 73 -12.87 2.60 -0.68
CA GLU A 73 -12.23 2.78 0.64
C GLU A 73 -11.91 1.45 1.33
N LYS A 74 -12.86 0.49 1.23
CA LYS A 74 -12.67 -0.85 1.79
C LYS A 74 -11.46 -1.58 1.19
N ASP A 75 -11.12 -1.37 -0.06
CA ASP A 75 -10.00 -2.05 -0.72
C ASP A 75 -8.66 -1.56 -0.15
N PHE A 76 -8.53 -0.26 0.05
CA PHE A 76 -7.36 0.34 0.69
C PHE A 76 -7.25 -0.05 2.17
N TYR A 77 -8.38 -0.15 2.85
CA TYR A 77 -8.44 -0.67 4.21
C TYR A 77 -7.95 -2.12 4.28
N ASP A 78 -8.51 -3.01 3.44
CA ASP A 78 -8.17 -4.43 3.44
C ASP A 78 -6.67 -4.65 3.14
N LEU A 79 -6.13 -3.95 2.12
CA LEU A 79 -4.71 -3.98 1.79
C LEU A 79 -3.84 -3.55 2.97
N THR A 80 -4.16 -2.41 3.56
CA THR A 80 -3.37 -1.84 4.65
C THR A 80 -3.45 -2.70 5.92
N MET A 81 -4.62 -3.30 6.21
CA MET A 81 -4.77 -4.22 7.33
C MET A 81 -4.03 -5.54 7.12
N ALA A 82 -3.98 -6.06 5.89
CA ALA A 82 -3.17 -7.24 5.56
C ALA A 82 -1.68 -6.97 5.82
N TYR A 83 -1.17 -5.82 5.40
CA TYR A 83 0.19 -5.39 5.69
C TYR A 83 0.44 -5.30 7.21
N PHE A 84 -0.43 -4.65 7.98
CA PHE A 84 -0.24 -4.56 9.44
C PHE A 84 -0.32 -5.91 10.16
N LYS A 85 -1.08 -6.85 9.62
CA LYS A 85 -1.09 -8.22 10.14
C LYS A 85 0.29 -8.86 10.03
N HIS A 86 0.95 -8.74 8.87
CA HIS A 86 2.33 -9.23 8.68
C HIS A 86 3.31 -8.50 9.59
N CYS A 87 3.19 -7.18 9.73
CA CYS A 87 4.00 -6.41 10.68
C CYS A 87 3.89 -6.97 12.11
N ALA A 88 2.67 -7.31 12.55
CA ALA A 88 2.45 -7.88 13.88
C ALA A 88 3.10 -9.27 14.04
N GLU A 89 2.98 -10.12 13.01
CA GLU A 89 3.59 -11.47 12.99
C GLU A 89 5.12 -11.40 13.04
N GLU A 90 5.71 -10.35 12.46
CA GLU A 90 7.17 -10.15 12.41
C GLU A 90 7.73 -9.26 13.54
N ASN A 91 6.90 -8.85 14.49
CA ASN A 91 7.27 -7.94 15.57
C ASN A 91 7.77 -6.57 15.09
N VAL A 92 7.15 -6.04 14.02
CA VAL A 92 7.31 -4.64 13.61
C VAL A 92 6.42 -3.77 14.49
N VAL A 93 7.01 -2.79 15.15
CA VAL A 93 6.31 -1.92 16.13
C VAL A 93 6.07 -0.51 15.61
N HIS A 94 6.71 -0.15 14.50
CA HIS A 94 6.56 1.14 13.83
C HIS A 94 6.74 1.02 12.33
N THR A 95 5.91 1.77 11.56
CA THR A 95 6.02 1.82 10.10
C THR A 95 5.89 3.25 9.57
N GLU A 96 6.62 3.56 8.49
CA GLU A 96 6.45 4.77 7.69
C GLU A 96 5.94 4.34 6.30
N ILE A 97 4.64 4.53 6.10
CA ILE A 97 3.92 4.04 4.93
C ILE A 97 3.87 5.13 3.87
N MET A 98 4.41 4.85 2.70
CA MET A 98 4.22 5.65 1.50
C MET A 98 2.96 5.19 0.77
N PHE A 99 2.26 6.14 0.11
CA PHE A 99 1.15 5.85 -0.78
C PHE A 99 1.21 6.77 -2.00
N ASP A 100 0.79 6.26 -3.14
CA ASP A 100 0.92 6.92 -4.44
C ASP A 100 -0.46 7.38 -4.96
N PRO A 101 -1.01 8.51 -4.47
CA PRO A 101 -2.39 8.91 -4.81
C PRO A 101 -2.61 9.07 -6.32
N GLN A 102 -1.61 9.52 -7.07
CA GLN A 102 -1.70 9.71 -8.52
C GLN A 102 -1.96 8.41 -9.28
N THR A 103 -1.48 7.28 -8.76
CA THR A 103 -1.79 5.94 -9.31
C THR A 103 -3.30 5.65 -9.30
N HIS A 104 -4.02 6.25 -8.38
CA HIS A 104 -5.46 6.04 -8.18
C HIS A 104 -6.31 7.16 -8.77
N THR A 105 -5.95 8.43 -8.53
CA THR A 105 -6.73 9.60 -8.98
C THR A 105 -6.79 9.69 -10.51
N LYS A 106 -5.73 9.32 -11.22
CA LYS A 106 -5.70 9.24 -12.68
C LYS A 106 -6.68 8.19 -13.25
N ARG A 107 -7.16 7.26 -12.43
CA ARG A 107 -8.18 6.25 -12.78
C ARG A 107 -9.60 6.61 -12.31
N GLY A 108 -9.77 7.80 -11.70
CA GLY A 108 -11.05 8.28 -11.19
C GLY A 108 -11.37 7.85 -9.75
N VAL A 109 -10.43 7.25 -9.02
CA VAL A 109 -10.58 7.00 -7.58
C VAL A 109 -10.19 8.27 -6.82
N SER A 110 -11.07 8.80 -5.97
CA SER A 110 -10.79 10.06 -5.29
C SER A 110 -9.65 9.94 -4.29
N PHE A 111 -8.91 11.04 -4.08
CA PHE A 111 -7.90 11.13 -3.03
C PHE A 111 -8.48 10.77 -1.65
N GLU A 112 -9.71 11.23 -1.38
CA GLU A 112 -10.45 10.91 -0.15
C GLU A 112 -10.61 9.41 0.06
N THR A 113 -11.04 8.67 -0.97
CA THR A 113 -11.21 7.21 -0.92
C THR A 113 -9.92 6.51 -0.51
N VAL A 114 -8.79 6.94 -1.10
CA VAL A 114 -7.47 6.35 -0.81
C VAL A 114 -7.07 6.60 0.63
N ILE A 115 -7.05 7.87 1.04
CA ILE A 115 -6.52 8.24 2.35
C ILE A 115 -7.40 7.76 3.50
N ASN A 116 -8.73 7.77 3.34
CA ASN A 116 -9.66 7.31 4.37
C ASN A 116 -9.50 5.81 4.64
N GLY A 117 -9.39 4.99 3.58
CA GLY A 117 -9.19 3.55 3.74
C GLY A 117 -7.88 3.23 4.47
N ILE A 118 -6.78 3.88 4.07
CA ILE A 118 -5.48 3.73 4.73
C ILE A 118 -5.52 4.21 6.17
N GLN A 119 -6.10 5.40 6.43
CA GLN A 119 -6.16 5.99 7.77
C GLN A 119 -6.96 5.13 8.75
N LYS A 120 -8.12 4.63 8.33
CA LYS A 120 -8.93 3.74 9.16
C LYS A 120 -8.17 2.47 9.53
N ALA A 121 -7.47 1.85 8.57
CA ALA A 121 -6.65 0.68 8.85
C ALA A 121 -5.51 0.99 9.83
N ARG A 122 -4.88 2.16 9.74
CA ARG A 122 -3.84 2.61 10.68
C ARG A 122 -4.37 2.75 12.12
N GLU A 123 -5.57 3.31 12.26
CA GLU A 123 -6.24 3.46 13.57
C GLU A 123 -6.55 2.09 14.18
N ASP A 124 -7.18 1.20 13.40
CA ASP A 124 -7.53 -0.15 13.84
C ASP A 124 -6.28 -1.00 14.14
N ALA A 125 -5.21 -0.86 13.37
CA ALA A 125 -3.95 -1.56 13.60
C ALA A 125 -3.25 -1.07 14.88
N LYS A 126 -3.31 0.23 15.16
CA LYS A 126 -2.79 0.79 16.40
C LYS A 126 -3.54 0.24 17.63
N GLU A 127 -4.87 0.15 17.53
CA GLU A 127 -5.69 -0.41 18.60
C GLU A 127 -5.45 -1.92 18.77
N LYS A 128 -5.44 -2.67 17.66
CA LYS A 128 -5.41 -4.13 17.66
C LYS A 128 -4.02 -4.70 17.90
N TYR A 129 -2.98 -4.09 17.32
CA TYR A 129 -1.61 -4.62 17.31
C TYR A 129 -0.61 -3.74 18.07
N GLY A 130 -0.99 -2.52 18.47
CA GLY A 130 -0.09 -1.57 19.12
C GLY A 130 0.96 -0.97 18.18
N ILE A 131 0.80 -1.12 16.86
CA ILE A 131 1.76 -0.65 15.86
C ILE A 131 1.53 0.84 15.60
N SER A 132 2.56 1.65 15.79
CA SER A 132 2.54 3.06 15.39
C SER A 132 2.88 3.22 13.91
N SER A 133 2.30 4.23 13.25
CA SER A 133 2.61 4.48 11.85
C SER A 133 2.58 5.96 11.48
N LEU A 134 3.39 6.35 10.50
CA LEU A 134 3.35 7.64 9.82
C LEU A 134 2.96 7.44 8.35
N LEU A 135 2.32 8.45 7.76
CA LEU A 135 1.90 8.42 6.37
C LEU A 135 2.70 9.44 5.57
N ILE A 136 3.26 8.98 4.45
CA ILE A 136 4.07 9.76 3.51
C ILE A 136 3.35 9.73 2.16
N MET A 137 3.04 10.90 1.60
CA MET A 137 2.46 11.00 0.26
C MET A 137 3.56 11.06 -0.78
N SER A 138 3.53 10.18 -1.78
CA SER A 138 4.53 10.15 -2.85
C SER A 138 3.98 10.71 -4.16
N TYR A 139 4.87 11.39 -4.91
CA TYR A 139 4.59 11.83 -6.26
C TYR A 139 5.21 10.90 -7.30
N LEU A 140 4.54 10.71 -8.42
CA LEU A 140 5.04 9.91 -9.54
C LEU A 140 5.94 10.78 -10.43
N ARG A 141 7.24 10.50 -10.46
CA ARG A 141 8.26 11.30 -11.14
C ARG A 141 8.08 11.44 -12.65
N HIS A 142 7.33 10.56 -13.27
CA HIS A 142 7.07 10.56 -14.71
C HIS A 142 5.86 11.41 -15.12
N LEU A 143 5.13 11.95 -14.14
CA LEU A 143 4.02 12.87 -14.36
C LEU A 143 4.51 14.33 -14.39
N SER A 144 3.65 15.23 -14.83
CA SER A 144 3.98 16.64 -14.94
C SER A 144 4.02 17.37 -13.58
N GLU A 145 4.62 18.55 -13.55
CA GLU A 145 4.60 19.44 -12.38
C GLU A 145 3.17 19.85 -12.03
N GLU A 146 2.33 20.10 -13.03
CA GLU A 146 0.92 20.43 -12.86
C GLU A 146 0.15 19.32 -12.15
N ASP A 147 0.41 18.07 -12.52
CA ASP A 147 -0.16 16.90 -11.85
C ASP A 147 0.26 16.80 -10.37
N ALA A 148 1.50 17.19 -10.06
CA ALA A 148 1.98 17.23 -8.69
C ALA A 148 1.27 18.34 -7.88
N PHE A 149 1.10 19.52 -8.43
CA PHE A 149 0.34 20.61 -7.77
C PHE A 149 -1.13 20.25 -7.57
N GLU A 150 -1.78 19.64 -8.56
CA GLU A 150 -3.16 19.13 -8.42
C GLU A 150 -3.27 18.15 -7.24
N THR A 151 -2.32 17.22 -7.14
CA THR A 151 -2.27 16.25 -6.05
C THR A 151 -2.03 16.91 -4.70
N LEU A 152 -1.16 17.94 -4.66
CA LEU A 152 -0.93 18.74 -3.46
C LEU A 152 -2.22 19.42 -3.01
N GLU A 153 -2.95 20.06 -3.91
CA GLU A 153 -4.23 20.70 -3.59
C GLU A 153 -5.26 19.71 -3.04
N GLN A 154 -5.37 18.51 -3.66
CA GLN A 154 -6.25 17.45 -3.17
C GLN A 154 -5.85 16.97 -1.77
N SER A 155 -4.58 17.06 -1.40
CA SER A 155 -4.07 16.61 -0.11
C SER A 155 -4.32 17.61 1.04
N LEU A 156 -4.56 18.89 0.75
CA LEU A 156 -4.65 19.95 1.77
C LEU A 156 -5.69 19.70 2.86
N PRO A 157 -6.91 19.18 2.59
CA PRO A 157 -7.85 18.82 3.64
C PRO A 157 -7.32 17.76 4.60
N TYR A 158 -6.40 16.92 4.14
CA TYR A 158 -5.86 15.76 4.85
C TYR A 158 -4.43 15.97 5.37
N LYS A 159 -3.89 17.19 5.28
CA LYS A 159 -2.50 17.51 5.69
C LYS A 159 -2.17 17.12 7.14
N HIS A 160 -3.18 17.03 8.01
CA HIS A 160 -2.99 16.60 9.39
C HIS A 160 -2.65 15.10 9.53
N LEU A 161 -2.99 14.29 8.52
CA LEU A 161 -2.69 12.85 8.46
C LEU A 161 -1.33 12.58 7.81
N ILE A 162 -0.88 13.47 6.90
CA ILE A 162 0.34 13.31 6.10
C ILE A 162 1.51 13.96 6.83
N LYS A 163 2.59 13.21 7.07
CA LYS A 163 3.76 13.70 7.83
C LYS A 163 4.92 14.13 6.95
N ALA A 164 5.02 13.58 5.75
CA ALA A 164 6.05 13.90 4.78
C ALA A 164 5.54 13.71 3.35
N VAL A 165 6.30 14.20 2.40
CA VAL A 165 6.14 13.93 0.99
C VAL A 165 7.36 13.21 0.46
N GLY A 166 7.16 12.30 -0.49
CA GLY A 166 8.20 11.54 -1.17
C GLY A 166 8.17 11.76 -2.68
N LEU A 167 9.22 11.30 -3.35
CA LEU A 167 9.35 11.43 -4.80
C LEU A 167 10.03 10.17 -5.37
#